data_689fb225929f656807ef504a68ed73c1
#
_entry.id   689fb225929f656807ef504a68ed73c1
#
_cell.length_a   1.000
_cell.length_b   1.000
_cell.length_c   1.000
_cell.angle_alpha   90.00
_cell.angle_beta   90.00
_cell.angle_gamma   90.00
#
_symmetry.space_group_name_H-M   'P 1'
#
loop_
_entity.id
_entity.type
_entity.pdbx_description
1 polymer ?
#
loop_
_entity_poly.entity_id
_entity_poly.type
_entity_poly.pdbx_seq_one_letter_code
_entity_poly.pdbx_strand_id
1 'polypeptide(L)'
;MNIGKNIKERKKELLSYFRDRASESLTEIKTKFAETQSDKRAKAINESLNHTKSVLITTLLQQAEKENWTNQDKLECILMITYCNNVVMIESRNSVRPYEYMDFSRRVGELWDPFCKLRFYYPNNNLSLFVPPLFSEVKRKMTDEIADYIETLTITQDEKQELKKYYDKVWSLVSSGEIQLELDLHFSHDNQKYVVDIKNGFGSNEKGNTNRLLLVATIYQNLEENYKCLLFVRAEENNSYFNTLKNSGIWDAYCGSEAYQKIKEYSGYDLRLWTDTNVNWAEDFAAETTSHFTDNNLLQYLIW
;
A
#
# COMPACT_ATOMS: atom_id res chain seq x y z
N MET A 1 11.35 25.84 6.12
CA MET A 1 10.41 25.40 7.17
C MET A 1 11.19 24.79 8.31
N ASN A 2 10.92 25.16 9.56
CA ASN A 2 11.60 24.54 10.71
C ASN A 2 10.96 23.18 11.01
N ILE A 3 11.76 22.11 11.06
CA ILE A 3 11.29 20.72 11.26
C ILE A 3 11.52 20.35 12.72
N GLY A 4 10.45 20.00 13.43
CA GLY A 4 10.49 19.60 14.84
C GLY A 4 9.24 18.78 15.18
N LYS A 5 9.16 18.22 16.40
CA LYS A 5 8.03 17.40 16.86
C LYS A 5 6.66 18.08 16.73
N ASN A 6 6.64 19.41 16.80
CA ASN A 6 5.42 20.20 16.65
C ASN A 6 4.90 20.30 15.20
N ILE A 7 5.60 19.73 14.21
CA ILE A 7 5.16 19.75 12.81
C ILE A 7 3.79 19.09 12.64
N LYS A 8 3.47 18.10 13.47
CA LYS A 8 2.17 17.43 13.51
C LYS A 8 0.98 18.37 13.85
N GLU A 9 1.26 19.52 14.47
CA GLU A 9 0.26 20.52 14.86
C GLU A 9 0.20 21.68 13.86
N ARG A 10 1.11 21.71 12.87
CA ARG A 10 1.30 22.81 11.92
C ARG A 10 0.69 22.53 10.55
N LYS A 11 -0.51 21.93 10.52
CA LYS A 11 -1.18 21.54 9.27
C LYS A 11 -1.28 22.70 8.26
N LYS A 12 -1.72 23.88 8.68
CA LYS A 12 -1.88 25.07 7.80
C LYS A 12 -0.56 25.49 7.16
N GLU A 13 0.53 25.46 7.94
CA GLU A 13 1.86 25.82 7.43
C GLU A 13 2.39 24.77 6.44
N LEU A 14 2.12 23.48 6.69
CA LEU A 14 2.46 22.39 5.77
C LEU A 14 1.68 22.51 4.44
N LEU A 15 0.39 22.79 4.50
CA LEU A 15 -0.42 23.03 3.30
C LEU A 15 0.11 24.22 2.49
N SER A 16 0.43 25.35 3.16
CA SER A 16 1.05 26.49 2.49
C SER A 16 2.39 26.14 1.86
N TYR A 17 3.26 25.45 2.61
CA TYR A 17 4.57 25.03 2.12
C TYR A 17 4.45 24.15 0.86
N PHE A 18 3.57 23.14 0.86
CA PHE A 18 3.39 22.29 -0.31
C PHE A 18 2.74 23.04 -1.49
N ARG A 19 1.84 24.00 -1.25
CA ARG A 19 1.25 24.85 -2.31
C ARG A 19 2.29 25.75 -2.96
N ASP A 20 3.21 26.33 -2.16
CA ASP A 20 4.32 27.12 -2.70
C ASP A 20 5.20 26.28 -3.62
N ARG A 21 5.60 25.06 -3.17
CA ARG A 21 6.37 24.11 -3.97
C ARG A 21 5.64 23.66 -5.23
N ALA A 22 4.34 23.43 -5.12
CA ALA A 22 3.50 23.09 -6.27
C ALA A 22 3.46 24.21 -7.30
N SER A 23 3.31 25.47 -6.87
CA SER A 23 3.29 26.64 -7.73
C SER A 23 4.60 26.82 -8.51
N GLU A 24 5.74 26.69 -7.81
CA GLU A 24 7.06 26.71 -8.43
C GLU A 24 7.19 25.62 -9.51
N SER A 25 6.85 24.38 -9.14
CA SER A 25 6.91 23.22 -10.06
C SER A 25 5.95 23.37 -11.24
N LEU A 26 4.74 23.86 -11.03
CA LEU A 26 3.75 24.09 -12.10
C LEU A 26 4.24 25.11 -13.12
N THR A 27 4.97 26.14 -12.70
CA THR A 27 5.57 27.13 -13.58
C THR A 27 6.57 26.46 -14.52
N GLU A 28 7.47 25.64 -14.01
CA GLU A 28 8.45 24.89 -14.80
C GLU A 28 7.78 23.85 -15.72
N ILE A 29 6.79 23.11 -15.20
CA ILE A 29 6.06 22.08 -15.93
C ILE A 29 5.30 22.70 -17.13
N LYS A 30 4.70 23.87 -16.95
CA LYS A 30 3.98 24.57 -18.03
C LYS A 30 4.91 25.03 -19.16
N THR A 31 6.16 25.34 -18.86
CA THR A 31 7.16 25.67 -19.90
C THR A 31 7.66 24.43 -20.62
N LYS A 32 7.74 23.27 -19.93
CA LYS A 32 8.28 22.01 -20.45
C LYS A 32 7.26 21.23 -21.31
N PHE A 33 5.98 21.28 -20.96
CA PHE A 33 4.93 20.51 -21.62
C PHE A 33 3.83 21.42 -22.15
N ALA A 34 3.38 21.18 -23.39
CA ALA A 34 2.25 21.89 -23.98
C ALA A 34 0.94 21.62 -23.20
N GLU A 35 -0.05 22.49 -23.35
CA GLU A 35 -1.36 22.35 -22.67
C GLU A 35 -2.07 21.05 -23.07
N THR A 36 -1.94 20.62 -24.31
CA THR A 36 -2.47 19.35 -24.82
C THR A 36 -1.84 18.10 -24.18
N GLN A 37 -0.73 18.24 -23.44
CA GLN A 37 -0.03 17.18 -22.73
C GLN A 37 -0.40 17.12 -21.24
N SER A 38 -1.68 17.29 -20.91
CA SER A 38 -2.19 17.34 -19.54
C SER A 38 -1.78 16.12 -18.69
N ASP A 39 -1.72 14.92 -19.29
CA ASP A 39 -1.27 13.71 -18.60
C ASP A 39 0.18 13.79 -18.16
N LYS A 40 1.06 14.31 -19.01
CA LYS A 40 2.48 14.51 -18.68
C LYS A 40 2.63 15.58 -17.60
N ARG A 41 1.84 16.66 -17.65
CA ARG A 41 1.80 17.67 -16.60
C ARG A 41 1.36 17.08 -15.26
N ALA A 42 0.27 16.29 -15.27
CA ALA A 42 -0.27 15.64 -14.08
C ALA A 42 0.72 14.66 -13.46
N LYS A 43 1.43 13.87 -14.27
CA LYS A 43 2.48 12.97 -13.79
C LYS A 43 3.65 13.75 -13.19
N ALA A 44 4.16 14.77 -13.89
CA ALA A 44 5.30 15.56 -13.45
C ALA A 44 5.04 16.30 -12.13
N ILE A 45 3.83 16.87 -11.93
CA ILE A 45 3.50 17.53 -10.66
C ILE A 45 3.41 16.53 -9.49
N ASN A 46 2.84 15.35 -9.72
CA ASN A 46 2.79 14.30 -8.71
C ASN A 46 4.20 13.83 -8.30
N GLU A 47 5.10 13.64 -9.27
CA GLU A 47 6.50 13.27 -9.02
C GLU A 47 7.24 14.35 -8.22
N SER A 48 7.09 15.63 -8.59
CA SER A 48 7.70 16.76 -7.90
C SER A 48 7.25 16.86 -6.44
N LEU A 49 5.94 16.76 -6.19
CA LEU A 49 5.40 16.83 -4.82
C LEU A 49 5.79 15.61 -3.98
N ASN A 50 5.82 14.41 -4.58
CA ASN A 50 6.32 13.22 -3.88
C ASN A 50 7.81 13.33 -3.54
N HIS A 51 8.62 13.93 -4.43
CA HIS A 51 10.02 14.22 -4.14
C HIS A 51 10.15 15.21 -2.97
N THR A 52 9.39 16.30 -2.99
CA THR A 52 9.36 17.31 -1.91
C THR A 52 8.99 16.66 -0.57
N LYS A 53 7.94 15.81 -0.56
CA LYS A 53 7.55 15.04 0.62
C LYS A 53 8.69 14.16 1.13
N SER A 54 9.35 13.43 0.23
CA SER A 54 10.44 12.51 0.60
C SER A 54 11.63 13.25 1.22
N VAL A 55 12.02 14.38 0.65
CA VAL A 55 13.07 15.24 1.22
C VAL A 55 12.69 15.75 2.62
N LEU A 56 11.45 16.19 2.79
CA LEU A 56 10.96 16.67 4.08
C LEU A 56 10.96 15.56 5.14
N ILE A 57 10.48 14.37 4.81
CA ILE A 57 10.48 13.20 5.70
C ILE A 57 11.90 12.76 6.04
N THR A 58 12.81 12.72 5.06
CA THR A 58 14.22 12.38 5.32
C THR A 58 14.86 13.36 6.33
N THR A 59 14.64 14.64 6.14
CA THR A 59 15.15 15.67 7.06
C THR A 59 14.53 15.53 8.47
N LEU A 60 13.22 15.25 8.53
CA LEU A 60 12.52 14.99 9.80
C LEU A 60 13.13 13.78 10.53
N LEU A 61 13.38 12.69 9.83
CA LEU A 61 13.93 11.47 10.43
C LEU A 61 15.36 11.68 10.94
N GLN A 62 16.19 12.44 10.21
CA GLN A 62 17.52 12.82 10.68
C GLN A 62 17.47 13.65 11.98
N GLN A 63 16.49 14.56 12.10
CA GLN A 63 16.27 15.32 13.33
C GLN A 63 15.75 14.43 14.45
N ALA A 64 14.81 13.53 14.13
CA ALA A 64 14.23 12.58 15.08
C ALA A 64 15.26 11.62 15.68
N GLU A 65 16.26 11.20 14.91
CA GLU A 65 17.38 10.40 15.41
C GLU A 65 18.27 11.18 16.37
N LYS A 66 18.62 12.42 16.03
CA LYS A 66 19.44 13.31 16.89
C LYS A 66 18.76 13.59 18.22
N GLU A 67 17.45 13.70 18.24
CA GLU A 67 16.66 14.06 19.42
C GLU A 67 15.99 12.86 20.10
N ASN A 68 16.26 11.64 19.64
CA ASN A 68 15.71 10.38 20.18
C ASN A 68 14.16 10.39 20.26
N TRP A 69 13.50 10.73 19.15
CA TRP A 69 12.03 10.69 19.10
C TRP A 69 11.49 9.28 19.17
N THR A 70 10.32 9.13 19.79
CA THR A 70 9.58 7.86 19.80
C THR A 70 9.05 7.53 18.40
N ASN A 71 8.70 6.26 18.16
CA ASN A 71 8.03 5.86 16.92
C ASN A 71 6.71 6.62 16.74
N GLN A 72 5.96 6.83 17.81
CA GLN A 72 4.72 7.61 17.76
C GLN A 72 4.96 9.06 17.30
N ASP A 73 5.96 9.76 17.84
CA ASP A 73 6.29 11.12 17.41
C ASP A 73 6.64 11.18 15.91
N LYS A 74 7.48 10.21 15.45
CA LYS A 74 7.85 10.08 14.04
C LYS A 74 6.62 9.84 13.18
N LEU A 75 5.79 8.87 13.56
CA LEU A 75 4.59 8.48 12.82
C LEU A 75 3.61 9.64 12.67
N GLU A 76 3.25 10.33 13.74
CA GLU A 76 2.29 11.43 13.72
C GLU A 76 2.77 12.60 12.84
N CYS A 77 4.08 12.90 12.88
CA CYS A 77 4.67 13.91 12.00
C CYS A 77 4.61 13.47 10.52
N ILE A 78 4.95 12.21 10.22
CA ILE A 78 4.95 11.68 8.85
C ILE A 78 3.53 11.58 8.31
N LEU A 79 2.55 11.17 9.12
CA LEU A 79 1.14 11.15 8.75
C LEU A 79 0.67 12.55 8.35
N MET A 80 0.98 13.57 9.15
CA MET A 80 0.59 14.96 8.86
C MET A 80 1.25 15.48 7.57
N ILE A 81 2.55 15.26 7.39
CA ILE A 81 3.27 15.63 6.15
C ILE A 81 2.65 14.92 4.94
N THR A 82 2.38 13.62 5.06
CA THR A 82 1.82 12.81 3.97
C THR A 82 0.42 13.28 3.62
N TYR A 83 -0.42 13.55 4.61
CA TYR A 83 -1.77 14.07 4.40
C TYR A 83 -1.74 15.42 3.67
N CYS A 84 -0.97 16.40 4.17
CA CYS A 84 -0.87 17.72 3.54
C CYS A 84 -0.32 17.64 2.10
N ASN A 85 0.67 16.78 1.86
CA ASN A 85 1.15 16.51 0.51
C ASN A 85 0.04 15.93 -0.38
N ASN A 86 -0.75 14.99 0.12
CA ASN A 86 -1.84 14.38 -0.64
C ASN A 86 -2.92 15.40 -1.01
N VAL A 87 -3.29 16.29 -0.09
CA VAL A 87 -4.23 17.39 -0.38
C VAL A 87 -3.71 18.22 -1.54
N VAL A 88 -2.49 18.75 -1.43
CA VAL A 88 -1.93 19.65 -2.46
C VAL A 88 -1.63 18.93 -3.78
N MET A 89 -1.28 17.65 -3.72
CA MET A 89 -1.09 16.83 -4.93
C MET A 89 -2.40 16.63 -5.69
N ILE A 90 -3.51 16.41 -4.97
CA ILE A 90 -4.85 16.34 -5.57
C ILE A 90 -5.23 17.69 -6.20
N GLU A 91 -5.06 18.81 -5.48
CA GLU A 91 -5.31 20.17 -5.99
C GLU A 91 -4.53 20.46 -7.28
N SER A 92 -3.22 20.23 -7.21
CA SER A 92 -2.30 20.57 -8.30
C SER A 92 -2.55 19.70 -9.55
N ARG A 93 -2.84 18.42 -9.35
CA ARG A 93 -3.23 17.54 -10.47
C ARG A 93 -4.57 17.97 -11.05
N ASN A 94 -5.54 18.32 -10.20
CA ASN A 94 -6.86 18.81 -10.65
C ASN A 94 -6.76 20.08 -11.48
N SER A 95 -5.85 21.00 -11.15
CA SER A 95 -5.64 22.25 -11.88
C SER A 95 -5.08 22.07 -13.30
N VAL A 96 -4.36 20.99 -13.57
CA VAL A 96 -3.78 20.71 -14.90
C VAL A 96 -4.60 19.69 -15.70
N ARG A 97 -5.32 18.83 -15.02
CA ARG A 97 -6.24 17.83 -15.58
C ARG A 97 -7.34 17.55 -14.58
N PRO A 98 -8.51 18.16 -14.69
CA PRO A 98 -9.61 17.96 -13.76
C PRO A 98 -9.95 16.49 -13.57
N TYR A 99 -10.28 16.11 -12.35
CA TYR A 99 -10.67 14.74 -12.03
C TYR A 99 -12.08 14.44 -12.51
N GLU A 100 -12.21 13.26 -13.13
CA GLU A 100 -13.48 12.58 -13.32
C GLU A 100 -13.63 11.46 -12.27
N TYR A 101 -14.86 10.96 -12.11
CA TYR A 101 -15.21 9.95 -11.11
C TYR A 101 -14.25 8.77 -11.03
N MET A 102 -14.00 8.09 -12.16
CA MET A 102 -13.19 6.86 -12.18
C MET A 102 -11.73 7.13 -11.80
N ASP A 103 -11.15 8.22 -12.33
CA ASP A 103 -9.79 8.64 -12.03
C ASP A 103 -9.64 9.00 -10.55
N PHE A 104 -10.66 9.70 -9.99
CA PHE A 104 -10.61 10.14 -8.61
C PHE A 104 -10.78 9.00 -7.61
N SER A 105 -11.74 8.12 -7.84
CA SER A 105 -11.96 6.94 -6.99
C SER A 105 -10.70 6.06 -6.91
N ARG A 106 -10.06 5.81 -8.07
CA ARG A 106 -8.78 5.10 -8.12
C ARG A 106 -7.69 5.85 -7.33
N ARG A 107 -7.58 7.17 -7.52
CA ARG A 107 -6.57 8.00 -6.85
C ARG A 107 -6.69 7.96 -5.34
N VAL A 108 -7.90 8.03 -4.81
CA VAL A 108 -8.14 7.95 -3.35
C VAL A 108 -7.63 6.62 -2.80
N GLY A 109 -7.85 5.51 -3.52
CA GLY A 109 -7.32 4.20 -3.15
C GLY A 109 -5.79 4.15 -3.15
N GLU A 110 -5.16 4.69 -4.22
CA GLU A 110 -3.70 4.77 -4.34
C GLU A 110 -3.03 5.58 -3.20
N LEU A 111 -3.75 6.53 -2.61
CA LEU A 111 -3.25 7.34 -1.49
C LEU A 111 -3.44 6.66 -0.14
N TRP A 112 -4.49 5.86 0.01
CA TRP A 112 -4.80 5.20 1.28
C TRP A 112 -3.81 4.09 1.64
N ASP A 113 -3.40 3.26 0.69
CA ASP A 113 -2.47 2.15 0.92
C ASP A 113 -1.12 2.61 1.53
N PRO A 114 -0.34 3.51 0.93
CA PRO A 114 0.90 3.98 1.55
C PRO A 114 0.67 4.65 2.91
N PHE A 115 -0.44 5.37 3.06
CA PHE A 115 -0.83 6.00 4.31
C PHE A 115 -1.15 4.96 5.39
N CYS A 116 -1.80 3.85 5.01
CA CYS A 116 -2.07 2.72 5.87
C CYS A 116 -0.78 2.00 6.31
N LYS A 117 0.22 1.85 5.46
CA LYS A 117 1.49 1.16 5.75
C LYS A 117 2.38 1.89 6.77
N LEU A 118 2.28 3.22 6.87
CA LEU A 118 3.17 4.03 7.72
C LEU A 118 3.27 3.54 9.17
N ARG A 119 2.17 3.08 9.76
CA ARG A 119 2.17 2.62 11.16
C ARG A 119 2.87 1.30 11.37
N PHE A 120 3.03 0.50 10.33
CA PHE A 120 3.82 -0.73 10.38
C PHE A 120 5.32 -0.45 10.21
N TYR A 121 5.68 0.68 9.59
CA TYR A 121 7.07 1.16 9.55
C TYR A 121 7.51 1.82 10.87
N TYR A 122 6.56 2.38 11.63
CA TYR A 122 6.80 3.01 12.93
C TYR A 122 5.84 2.45 13.99
N PRO A 123 5.92 1.14 14.29
CA PRO A 123 4.97 0.50 15.19
C PRO A 123 5.21 0.89 16.65
N ASN A 124 4.12 0.90 17.44
CA ASN A 124 4.20 0.99 18.89
C ASN A 124 4.30 -0.39 19.55
N ASN A 125 3.87 -1.44 18.85
CA ASN A 125 4.00 -2.83 19.28
C ASN A 125 5.35 -3.42 18.83
N ASN A 126 5.70 -4.57 19.41
CA ASN A 126 6.88 -5.33 19.00
C ASN A 126 6.61 -6.04 17.66
N LEU A 127 6.88 -5.33 16.59
CA LEU A 127 6.67 -5.76 15.21
C LEU A 127 7.95 -5.50 14.41
N SER A 128 8.35 -6.44 13.56
CA SER A 128 9.47 -6.28 12.63
C SER A 128 9.06 -6.59 11.20
N LEU A 129 9.54 -5.78 10.26
CA LEU A 129 9.31 -6.00 8.83
C LEU A 129 10.30 -7.04 8.31
N PHE A 130 9.89 -7.80 7.30
CA PHE A 130 10.79 -8.71 6.58
C PHE A 130 10.57 -8.63 5.06
N VAL A 131 11.56 -9.11 4.31
CA VAL A 131 11.49 -9.24 2.86
C VAL A 131 10.97 -10.65 2.53
N PRO A 132 9.92 -10.80 1.72
CA PRO A 132 9.41 -12.12 1.33
C PRO A 132 10.41 -12.85 0.43
N PRO A 133 10.35 -14.20 0.38
CA PRO A 133 11.16 -14.97 -0.55
C PRO A 133 10.72 -14.69 -2.00
N LEU A 134 11.67 -14.77 -2.93
CA LEU A 134 11.33 -14.78 -4.35
C LEU A 134 10.64 -16.09 -4.74
N PHE A 135 9.65 -16.03 -5.62
CA PHE A 135 8.99 -17.24 -6.09
C PHE A 135 9.96 -18.25 -6.73
N SER A 136 10.98 -17.75 -7.45
CA SER A 136 12.04 -18.58 -8.04
C SER A 136 12.86 -19.33 -6.98
N GLU A 137 13.10 -18.73 -5.81
CA GLU A 137 13.81 -19.37 -4.69
C GLU A 137 12.94 -20.46 -4.04
N VAL A 138 11.65 -20.15 -3.82
CA VAL A 138 10.68 -21.12 -3.30
C VAL A 138 10.58 -22.31 -4.24
N LYS A 139 10.41 -22.07 -5.56
CA LYS A 139 10.36 -23.12 -6.57
C LYS A 139 11.61 -23.99 -6.55
N ARG A 140 12.80 -23.38 -6.52
CA ARG A 140 14.07 -24.13 -6.47
C ARG A 140 14.14 -25.00 -5.22
N LYS A 141 13.86 -24.44 -4.04
CA LYS A 141 13.89 -25.20 -2.77
C LYS A 141 12.96 -26.42 -2.82
N MET A 142 11.71 -26.22 -3.26
CA MET A 142 10.75 -27.33 -3.40
C MET A 142 11.18 -28.38 -4.44
N THR A 143 11.84 -27.95 -5.54
CA THR A 143 12.38 -28.86 -6.55
C THR A 143 13.50 -29.73 -5.98
N ASP A 144 14.42 -29.13 -5.22
CA ASP A 144 15.53 -29.82 -4.59
C ASP A 144 15.01 -30.83 -3.54
N GLU A 145 14.08 -30.42 -2.66
CA GLU A 145 13.46 -31.28 -1.64
C GLU A 145 12.73 -32.48 -2.25
N ILE A 146 11.96 -32.30 -3.32
CA ILE A 146 11.29 -33.39 -4.05
C ILE A 146 12.31 -34.29 -4.73
N ALA A 147 13.36 -33.76 -5.33
CA ALA A 147 14.41 -34.56 -5.96
C ALA A 147 15.11 -35.45 -4.92
N ASP A 148 15.43 -34.90 -3.74
CA ASP A 148 16.03 -35.64 -2.63
C ASP A 148 15.07 -36.72 -2.12
N TYR A 149 13.78 -36.40 -1.94
CA TYR A 149 12.78 -37.37 -1.55
C TYR A 149 12.66 -38.53 -2.55
N ILE A 150 12.61 -38.25 -3.85
CA ILE A 150 12.55 -39.26 -4.91
C ILE A 150 13.76 -40.22 -4.81
N GLU A 151 14.97 -39.71 -4.48
CA GLU A 151 16.15 -40.57 -4.32
C GLU A 151 16.02 -41.55 -3.15
N THR A 152 15.23 -41.23 -2.13
CA THR A 152 15.00 -42.17 -0.98
C THR A 152 14.03 -43.28 -1.31
N LEU A 153 13.27 -43.19 -2.41
CA LEU A 153 12.28 -44.18 -2.78
C LEU A 153 12.93 -45.50 -3.25
N THR A 154 12.33 -46.61 -2.86
CA THR A 154 12.77 -47.99 -3.26
C THR A 154 12.13 -48.38 -4.59
N ILE A 155 12.47 -47.68 -5.67
CA ILE A 155 12.00 -47.87 -7.04
C ILE A 155 13.17 -47.83 -8.02
N THR A 156 12.97 -48.23 -9.27
CA THR A 156 14.02 -48.23 -10.28
C THR A 156 14.48 -46.79 -10.64
N GLN A 157 15.67 -46.66 -11.22
CA GLN A 157 16.18 -45.36 -11.66
C GLN A 157 15.32 -44.75 -12.78
N ASP A 158 14.77 -45.56 -13.66
CA ASP A 158 13.87 -45.10 -14.71
C ASP A 158 12.56 -44.51 -14.14
N GLU A 159 11.98 -45.15 -13.13
CA GLU A 159 10.81 -44.62 -12.40
C GLU A 159 11.12 -43.31 -11.66
N LYS A 160 12.33 -43.19 -11.04
CA LYS A 160 12.77 -41.94 -10.43
C LYS A 160 12.84 -40.79 -11.43
N GLN A 161 13.43 -41.06 -12.62
CA GLN A 161 13.53 -40.05 -13.68
C GLN A 161 12.16 -39.65 -14.21
N GLU A 162 11.26 -40.60 -14.34
CA GLU A 162 9.89 -40.32 -14.78
C GLU A 162 9.14 -39.45 -13.78
N LEU A 163 9.25 -39.72 -12.47
CA LEU A 163 8.67 -38.89 -11.42
C LEU A 163 9.21 -37.44 -11.47
N LYS A 164 10.52 -37.25 -11.59
CA LYS A 164 11.12 -35.93 -11.74
C LYS A 164 10.56 -35.20 -12.96
N LYS A 165 10.44 -35.88 -14.09
CA LYS A 165 9.85 -35.32 -15.32
C LYS A 165 8.40 -34.91 -15.16
N TYR A 166 7.58 -35.70 -14.45
CA TYR A 166 6.19 -35.32 -14.17
C TYR A 166 6.12 -34.10 -13.24
N TYR A 167 6.97 -34.02 -12.22
CA TYR A 167 7.07 -32.87 -11.34
C TYR A 167 7.43 -31.61 -12.11
N ASP A 168 8.45 -31.63 -12.96
CA ASP A 168 8.83 -30.52 -13.84
C ASP A 168 7.69 -30.09 -14.75
N LYS A 169 6.90 -31.05 -15.27
CA LYS A 169 5.74 -30.77 -16.11
C LYS A 169 4.66 -30.01 -15.33
N VAL A 170 4.40 -30.36 -14.07
CA VAL A 170 3.46 -29.61 -13.20
C VAL A 170 3.93 -28.16 -13.02
N TRP A 171 5.21 -27.95 -12.72
CA TRP A 171 5.78 -26.60 -12.60
C TRP A 171 5.71 -25.81 -13.92
N SER A 172 5.85 -26.45 -15.07
CA SER A 172 5.71 -25.78 -16.36
C SER A 172 4.30 -25.22 -16.61
N LEU A 173 3.28 -25.82 -16.00
CA LEU A 173 1.90 -25.34 -16.09
C LEU A 173 1.65 -24.11 -15.19
N VAL A 174 2.36 -24.03 -14.06
CA VAL A 174 2.23 -22.92 -13.10
C VAL A 174 3.09 -21.73 -13.50
N SER A 175 4.24 -21.94 -14.13
CA SER A 175 5.23 -20.90 -14.42
C SER A 175 4.96 -20.13 -15.72
N SER A 176 3.76 -20.16 -16.28
CA SER A 176 3.39 -19.39 -17.48
C SER A 176 3.26 -17.88 -17.23
N GLY A 177 3.45 -17.41 -16.00
CA GLY A 177 3.47 -16.00 -15.62
C GLY A 177 4.41 -15.78 -14.44
N GLU A 178 4.87 -14.56 -14.27
CA GLU A 178 5.65 -14.17 -13.09
C GLU A 178 4.73 -14.15 -11.86
N ILE A 179 4.82 -15.19 -11.02
CA ILE A 179 4.16 -15.19 -9.72
C ILE A 179 5.02 -14.32 -8.78
N GLN A 180 4.45 -13.23 -8.33
CA GLN A 180 5.07 -12.37 -7.33
C GLN A 180 4.48 -12.71 -5.96
N LEU A 181 5.35 -13.18 -5.06
CA LEU A 181 4.99 -13.43 -3.65
C LEU A 181 4.97 -12.14 -2.84
N GLU A 182 5.60 -11.08 -3.34
CA GLU A 182 5.57 -9.79 -2.69
C GLU A 182 4.14 -9.22 -2.71
N LEU A 183 3.63 -8.97 -1.53
CA LEU A 183 2.38 -8.28 -1.28
C LEU A 183 2.67 -6.88 -0.74
N ASP A 184 1.63 -6.16 -0.32
CA ASP A 184 1.75 -4.77 0.10
C ASP A 184 2.59 -4.57 1.37
N LEU A 185 2.58 -5.58 2.28
CA LEU A 185 3.29 -5.49 3.55
C LEU A 185 3.62 -6.89 4.09
N HIS A 186 4.80 -7.01 4.72
CA HIS A 186 5.27 -8.24 5.35
C HIS A 186 5.85 -7.92 6.72
N PHE A 187 5.30 -8.53 7.77
CA PHE A 187 5.77 -8.29 9.12
C PHE A 187 5.70 -9.53 10.01
N SER A 188 6.54 -9.56 11.04
CA SER A 188 6.50 -10.54 12.12
C SER A 188 5.99 -9.88 13.39
N HIS A 189 5.10 -10.54 14.11
CA HIS A 189 4.61 -10.16 15.42
C HIS A 189 4.42 -11.43 16.25
N ASP A 190 4.98 -11.48 17.46
CA ASP A 190 4.91 -12.61 18.38
C ASP A 190 5.33 -13.96 17.73
N ASN A 191 6.45 -13.96 16.99
CA ASN A 191 6.99 -15.09 16.25
C ASN A 191 6.09 -15.65 15.12
N GLN A 192 4.99 -14.96 14.81
CA GLN A 192 4.15 -15.27 13.67
C GLN A 192 4.47 -14.33 12.49
N LYS A 193 4.67 -14.90 11.31
CA LYS A 193 4.86 -14.13 10.06
C LYS A 193 3.52 -13.83 9.41
N TYR A 194 3.35 -12.59 8.98
CA TYR A 194 2.15 -12.09 8.31
C TYR A 194 2.50 -11.53 6.95
N VAL A 195 1.70 -11.88 5.96
CA VAL A 195 1.73 -11.30 4.62
C VAL A 195 0.40 -10.61 4.37
N VAL A 196 0.45 -9.36 3.91
CA VAL A 196 -0.71 -8.47 3.92
C VAL A 196 -0.92 -7.88 2.54
N ASP A 197 -2.15 -7.95 2.05
CA ASP A 197 -2.61 -7.16 0.90
C ASP A 197 -3.57 -6.07 1.40
N ILE A 198 -3.44 -4.86 0.85
CA ILE A 198 -4.21 -3.68 1.28
C ILE A 198 -5.00 -3.16 0.08
N LYS A 199 -6.32 -3.02 0.23
CA LYS A 199 -7.23 -2.62 -0.85
C LYS A 199 -8.11 -1.45 -0.44
N ASN A 200 -8.40 -0.57 -1.40
CA ASN A 200 -9.43 0.45 -1.22
C ASN A 200 -10.84 -0.16 -1.11
N GLY A 201 -11.13 -1.17 -1.94
CA GLY A 201 -12.39 -1.89 -2.01
C GLY A 201 -12.38 -2.90 -3.14
N PHE A 202 -13.36 -3.80 -3.17
CA PHE A 202 -13.55 -4.79 -4.21
C PHE A 202 -14.69 -4.37 -5.14
N GLY A 203 -14.34 -4.06 -6.41
CA GLY A 203 -15.27 -3.71 -7.48
C GLY A 203 -15.49 -4.86 -8.48
N SER A 204 -16.22 -4.59 -9.58
CA SER A 204 -16.61 -5.59 -10.57
C SER A 204 -15.47 -6.27 -11.33
N ASN A 205 -14.30 -5.64 -11.41
CA ASN A 205 -13.17 -6.09 -12.22
C ASN A 205 -12.09 -6.85 -11.42
N GLU A 206 -12.39 -7.32 -10.21
CA GLU A 206 -11.41 -7.89 -9.28
C GLU A 206 -11.17 -9.40 -9.45
N LYS A 207 -11.80 -10.07 -10.44
CA LYS A 207 -11.65 -11.52 -10.64
C LYS A 207 -10.20 -11.98 -10.77
N GLY A 208 -9.42 -11.30 -11.60
CA GLY A 208 -8.00 -11.65 -11.82
C GLY A 208 -7.17 -11.45 -10.57
N ASN A 209 -7.40 -10.36 -9.85
CA ASN A 209 -6.70 -10.08 -8.60
C ASN A 209 -7.09 -11.05 -7.48
N THR A 210 -8.38 -11.41 -7.37
CA THR A 210 -8.85 -12.43 -6.42
C THR A 210 -8.16 -13.78 -6.65
N ASN A 211 -8.07 -14.24 -7.91
CA ASN A 211 -7.38 -15.47 -8.24
C ASN A 211 -5.89 -15.41 -7.91
N ARG A 212 -5.23 -14.28 -8.18
CA ARG A 212 -3.83 -14.05 -7.81
C ARG A 212 -3.64 -14.14 -6.30
N LEU A 213 -4.49 -13.50 -5.52
CA LEU A 213 -4.42 -13.52 -4.06
C LEU A 213 -4.63 -14.93 -3.49
N LEU A 214 -5.59 -15.69 -4.02
CA LEU A 214 -5.79 -17.10 -3.63
C LEU A 214 -4.54 -17.93 -3.91
N LEU A 215 -3.95 -17.80 -5.10
CA LEU A 215 -2.73 -18.53 -5.48
C LEU A 215 -1.56 -18.17 -4.55
N VAL A 216 -1.30 -16.88 -4.33
CA VAL A 216 -0.20 -16.40 -3.48
C VAL A 216 -0.37 -16.90 -2.04
N ALA A 217 -1.57 -16.81 -1.46
CA ALA A 217 -1.82 -17.31 -0.11
C ALA A 217 -1.67 -18.84 -0.01
N THR A 218 -2.12 -19.59 -1.04
CA THR A 218 -1.92 -21.04 -1.09
C THR A 218 -0.43 -21.39 -1.09
N ILE A 219 0.40 -20.64 -1.82
CA ILE A 219 1.86 -20.84 -1.80
C ILE A 219 2.41 -20.59 -0.39
N TYR A 220 2.06 -19.47 0.26
CA TYR A 220 2.51 -19.16 1.61
C TYR A 220 2.11 -20.21 2.65
N GLN A 221 0.91 -20.78 2.54
CA GLN A 221 0.46 -21.86 3.44
C GLN A 221 1.25 -23.17 3.28
N ASN A 222 1.88 -23.38 2.13
CA ASN A 222 2.67 -24.58 1.85
C ASN A 222 4.18 -24.37 2.09
N LEU A 223 4.60 -23.20 2.57
CA LEU A 223 5.97 -23.00 3.04
C LEU A 223 6.11 -23.57 4.46
N GLU A 224 7.31 -24.04 4.79
CA GLU A 224 7.61 -24.61 6.12
C GLU A 224 7.40 -23.62 7.26
N GLU A 225 7.52 -22.32 6.96
CA GLU A 225 7.29 -21.25 7.91
C GLU A 225 5.80 -20.99 8.05
N ASN A 226 5.32 -20.80 9.26
CA ASN A 226 3.92 -20.54 9.53
C ASN A 226 3.56 -19.09 9.12
N TYR A 227 3.07 -18.90 7.90
CA TYR A 227 2.58 -17.61 7.42
C TYR A 227 1.06 -17.49 7.62
N LYS A 228 0.61 -16.30 7.99
CA LYS A 228 -0.80 -15.89 7.97
C LYS A 228 -1.01 -14.81 6.91
N CYS A 229 -2.07 -14.96 6.13
CA CYS A 229 -2.42 -14.02 5.07
C CYS A 229 -3.52 -13.08 5.56
N LEU A 230 -3.25 -11.78 5.60
CA LEU A 230 -4.17 -10.74 6.06
C LEU A 230 -4.60 -9.87 4.87
N LEU A 231 -5.89 -9.59 4.79
CA LEU A 231 -6.44 -8.65 3.81
C LEU A 231 -7.13 -7.50 4.55
N PHE A 232 -6.63 -6.28 4.35
CA PHE A 232 -7.25 -5.06 4.88
C PHE A 232 -7.91 -4.27 3.76
N VAL A 233 -9.21 -4.07 3.87
CA VAL A 233 -10.02 -3.36 2.88
C VAL A 233 -10.63 -2.13 3.52
N ARG A 234 -10.41 -0.95 2.91
CA ARG A 234 -10.93 0.31 3.44
C ARG A 234 -12.45 0.40 3.42
N ALA A 235 -13.06 0.03 2.29
CA ALA A 235 -14.49 0.14 2.09
C ALA A 235 -15.27 -0.81 3.02
N GLU A 236 -16.36 -0.32 3.62
CA GLU A 236 -17.29 -1.17 4.40
C GLU A 236 -18.05 -2.14 3.49
N GLU A 237 -18.52 -1.64 2.34
CA GLU A 237 -19.27 -2.43 1.38
C GLU A 237 -18.35 -2.96 0.27
N ASN A 238 -18.41 -4.25 0.04
CA ASN A 238 -17.60 -4.95 -0.95
C ASN A 238 -18.46 -5.97 -1.70
N ASN A 239 -18.01 -6.36 -2.89
CA ASN A 239 -18.70 -7.34 -3.72
C ASN A 239 -18.38 -8.80 -3.34
N SER A 240 -18.88 -9.76 -4.14
CA SER A 240 -18.69 -11.19 -3.93
C SER A 240 -17.23 -11.66 -3.95
N TYR A 241 -16.32 -10.91 -4.60
CA TYR A 241 -14.90 -11.26 -4.64
C TYR A 241 -14.22 -11.13 -3.27
N PHE A 242 -14.58 -10.12 -2.49
CA PHE A 242 -14.16 -10.02 -1.10
C PHE A 242 -14.64 -11.21 -0.29
N ASN A 243 -15.92 -11.58 -0.43
CA ASN A 243 -16.50 -12.73 0.25
C ASN A 243 -15.83 -14.06 -0.16
N THR A 244 -15.40 -14.18 -1.43
CA THR A 244 -14.63 -15.34 -1.90
C THR A 244 -13.32 -15.47 -1.13
N LEU A 245 -12.58 -14.38 -0.92
CA LEU A 245 -11.35 -14.38 -0.13
C LEU A 245 -11.64 -14.66 1.35
N LYS A 246 -12.60 -13.96 1.95
CA LYS A 246 -12.98 -14.11 3.36
C LYS A 246 -13.43 -15.55 3.69
N ASN A 247 -14.15 -16.20 2.78
CA ASN A 247 -14.67 -17.56 2.98
C ASN A 247 -13.70 -18.65 2.49
N SER A 248 -12.54 -18.31 1.94
CA SER A 248 -11.56 -19.27 1.44
C SER A 248 -10.88 -20.09 2.55
N GLY A 249 -10.90 -19.59 3.79
CA GLY A 249 -10.18 -20.18 4.93
C GLY A 249 -8.65 -19.98 4.90
N ILE A 250 -8.13 -19.27 3.87
CA ILE A 250 -6.69 -18.98 3.73
C ILE A 250 -6.36 -17.50 3.93
N TRP A 251 -7.38 -16.63 3.90
CA TRP A 251 -7.27 -15.20 4.17
C TRP A 251 -8.06 -14.82 5.41
N ASP A 252 -7.40 -14.16 6.36
CA ASP A 252 -8.07 -13.39 7.41
C ASP A 252 -8.40 -12.02 6.82
N ALA A 253 -9.63 -11.87 6.29
CA ALA A 253 -10.04 -10.69 5.53
C ALA A 253 -10.97 -9.79 6.35
N TYR A 254 -10.57 -8.53 6.49
CA TYR A 254 -11.24 -7.50 7.27
C TYR A 254 -11.57 -6.29 6.39
N CYS A 255 -12.74 -5.67 6.59
CA CYS A 255 -13.13 -4.47 5.85
C CYS A 255 -13.63 -3.36 6.77
N GLY A 256 -13.59 -2.13 6.30
CA GLY A 256 -14.07 -0.96 7.00
C GLY A 256 -13.56 -0.84 8.43
N SER A 257 -14.44 -0.63 9.37
CA SER A 257 -14.11 -0.44 10.78
C SER A 257 -13.36 -1.64 11.38
N GLU A 258 -13.67 -2.87 10.95
CA GLU A 258 -12.98 -4.08 11.38
C GLU A 258 -11.51 -4.09 10.93
N ALA A 259 -11.24 -3.63 9.70
CA ALA A 259 -9.87 -3.50 9.19
C ALA A 259 -9.06 -2.49 10.02
N TYR A 260 -9.61 -1.33 10.35
CA TYR A 260 -8.95 -0.33 11.20
C TYR A 260 -8.68 -0.87 12.61
N GLN A 261 -9.61 -1.65 13.18
CA GLN A 261 -9.44 -2.30 14.48
C GLN A 261 -8.26 -3.28 14.45
N LYS A 262 -8.18 -4.14 13.42
CA LYS A 262 -7.09 -5.10 13.28
C LYS A 262 -5.75 -4.42 13.04
N ILE A 263 -5.71 -3.40 12.23
CA ILE A 263 -4.51 -2.59 12.01
C ILE A 263 -4.01 -1.99 13.33
N LYS A 264 -4.92 -1.49 14.20
CA LYS A 264 -4.59 -0.99 15.53
C LYS A 264 -4.03 -2.10 16.44
N GLU A 265 -4.65 -3.28 16.42
CA GLU A 265 -4.20 -4.45 17.22
C GLU A 265 -2.75 -4.83 16.88
N TYR A 266 -2.39 -4.90 15.59
CA TYR A 266 -1.03 -5.25 15.16
C TYR A 266 -0.02 -4.13 15.39
N SER A 267 -0.34 -2.92 14.94
CA SER A 267 0.62 -1.81 14.94
C SER A 267 0.74 -1.06 16.28
N GLY A 268 -0.27 -1.23 17.17
CA GLY A 268 -0.38 -0.46 18.42
C GLY A 268 -0.79 1.00 18.22
N TYR A 269 -1.28 1.39 17.01
CA TYR A 269 -1.63 2.78 16.71
C TYR A 269 -3.03 2.91 16.13
N ASP A 270 -3.85 3.81 16.73
CA ASP A 270 -5.21 4.08 16.30
C ASP A 270 -5.25 5.06 15.12
N LEU A 271 -5.15 4.52 13.90
CA LEU A 271 -5.22 5.35 12.71
C LEU A 271 -6.59 5.99 12.52
N ARG A 272 -7.66 5.28 12.84
CA ARG A 272 -9.01 5.81 12.67
C ARG A 272 -9.20 7.08 13.50
N LEU A 273 -8.80 7.03 14.78
CA LEU A 273 -8.85 8.19 15.65
C LEU A 273 -8.01 9.35 15.11
N TRP A 274 -6.79 9.05 14.62
CA TRP A 274 -5.93 10.08 14.03
C TRP A 274 -6.59 10.71 12.80
N THR A 275 -7.16 9.91 11.92
CA THR A 275 -7.85 10.37 10.71
C THR A 275 -9.06 11.23 11.06
N ASP A 276 -9.92 10.78 11.97
CA ASP A 276 -11.11 11.51 12.40
C ASP A 276 -10.76 12.87 13.04
N THR A 277 -9.56 12.96 13.67
CA THR A 277 -9.11 14.18 14.34
C THR A 277 -8.43 15.17 13.39
N ASN A 278 -7.68 14.68 12.40
CA ASN A 278 -6.75 15.51 11.64
C ASN A 278 -7.13 15.69 10.16
N VAL A 279 -7.95 14.80 9.60
CA VAL A 279 -8.31 14.82 8.18
C VAL A 279 -9.64 15.56 7.99
N ASN A 280 -9.59 16.66 7.26
CA ASN A 280 -10.79 17.37 6.83
C ASN A 280 -10.61 17.88 5.39
N TRP A 281 -10.80 16.99 4.44
CA TRP A 281 -10.60 17.28 3.02
C TRP A 281 -11.35 18.52 2.53
N ALA A 282 -12.60 18.69 2.96
CA ALA A 282 -13.45 19.79 2.49
C ALA A 282 -12.93 21.18 2.94
N GLU A 283 -12.36 21.27 4.14
CA GLU A 283 -11.78 22.50 4.66
C GLU A 283 -10.33 22.71 4.23
N ASP A 284 -9.59 21.62 3.99
CA ASP A 284 -8.18 21.65 3.69
C ASP A 284 -7.89 21.89 2.20
N PHE A 285 -8.85 21.61 1.28
CA PHE A 285 -8.72 21.96 -0.12
C PHE A 285 -8.85 23.45 -0.39
N ALA A 286 -8.15 23.93 -1.42
CA ALA A 286 -8.37 25.26 -1.98
C ALA A 286 -9.79 25.39 -2.55
N ALA A 287 -10.38 26.59 -2.48
CA ALA A 287 -11.76 26.85 -2.86
C ALA A 287 -12.13 26.37 -4.28
N GLU A 288 -11.23 26.54 -5.25
CA GLU A 288 -11.42 26.08 -6.63
C GLU A 288 -11.57 24.56 -6.72
N THR A 289 -10.74 23.82 -5.97
CA THR A 289 -10.80 22.35 -5.92
C THR A 289 -12.07 21.87 -5.22
N THR A 290 -12.43 22.52 -4.11
CA THR A 290 -13.65 22.21 -3.36
C THR A 290 -14.89 22.43 -4.24
N SER A 291 -14.96 23.56 -5.01
CA SER A 291 -16.05 23.81 -5.94
C SER A 291 -16.15 22.70 -6.99
N HIS A 292 -15.05 22.40 -7.68
CA HIS A 292 -15.05 21.34 -8.69
C HIS A 292 -15.51 19.99 -8.13
N PHE A 293 -15.05 19.61 -6.93
CA PHE A 293 -15.41 18.34 -6.32
C PHE A 293 -16.86 18.30 -5.82
N THR A 294 -17.39 19.42 -5.38
CA THR A 294 -18.80 19.56 -5.01
C THR A 294 -19.70 19.44 -6.23
N ASP A 295 -19.39 20.19 -7.30
CA ASP A 295 -20.17 20.22 -8.55
C ASP A 295 -20.20 18.85 -9.26
N ASN A 296 -19.15 18.04 -9.08
CA ASN A 296 -19.02 16.71 -9.68
C ASN A 296 -19.27 15.56 -8.68
N ASN A 297 -19.76 15.84 -7.47
CA ASN A 297 -20.03 14.85 -6.42
C ASN A 297 -18.83 13.96 -6.06
N LEU A 298 -17.60 14.50 -6.09
CA LEU A 298 -16.38 13.74 -5.84
C LEU A 298 -16.03 13.66 -4.34
N LEU A 299 -16.46 14.59 -3.50
CA LEU A 299 -16.15 14.65 -2.07
C LEU A 299 -16.56 13.37 -1.32
N GLN A 300 -17.62 12.69 -1.76
CA GLN A 300 -18.09 11.45 -1.15
C GLN A 300 -17.09 10.29 -1.21
N TYR A 301 -16.07 10.37 -2.07
CA TYR A 301 -15.01 9.34 -2.19
C TYR A 301 -13.83 9.58 -1.26
N LEU A 302 -13.74 10.73 -0.61
CA LEU A 302 -12.69 11.12 0.33
C LEU A 302 -12.95 10.63 1.76
N ILE A 303 -13.64 9.53 1.91
CA ILE A 303 -13.88 8.88 3.20
C ILE A 303 -12.70 7.95 3.47
N TRP A 304 -11.94 8.25 4.52
CA TRP A 304 -10.82 7.41 5.00
C TRP A 304 -11.08 6.88 6.39
#